data_f16698cfa3f7ad651d5e4889b0cee836
#
_entry.id   f16698cfa3f7ad651d5e4889b0cee836
#
_cell.length_a   1.000
_cell.length_b   1.000
_cell.length_c   1.000
_cell.angle_alpha   90.00
_cell.angle_beta   90.00
_cell.angle_gamma   90.00
#
_symmetry.space_group_name_H-M   'P 1'
#
loop_
_entity.id
_entity.type
_entity.pdbx_description
1 polymer ?
#
loop_
_entity_poly.entity_id
_entity_poly.type
_entity_poly.pdbx_seq_one_letter_code
_entity_poly.pdbx_strand_id
1 'polypeptide(L)'
;MKEYIAKEYKYTQSKCKKFPATTYYTVFFITAGKCTCRSREKTYFCATEEIILVNPGTSVEIEYPASKTPLHFLQISFSAELLKRLSDEQTDLESCFHVVPYQVVVIQAESEISMLIKNLSKRLLTLPKETADFGHALFQDSILSMLIVLLLRACIHVEFHTKSKTRSRLALDDIFIFIKHHLYEEISLERLEKEFFISKYHISREFKRQTGITVHQYIVKAKLDLCKRLLEKGYR
;
A
#
# COMPACT_ATOMS: atom_id res chain seq x y z
N MET A 1 -2.38 -7.58 -21.69
CA MET A 1 -2.23 -8.01 -20.28
C MET A 1 -3.51 -7.59 -19.55
N LYS A 2 -4.01 -8.33 -18.57
CA LYS A 2 -5.24 -7.92 -17.86
C LYS A 2 -4.89 -6.74 -16.96
N GLU A 3 -5.67 -5.68 -16.96
CA GLU A 3 -5.42 -4.50 -16.14
C GLU A 3 -5.62 -4.78 -14.65
N TYR A 4 -6.56 -5.70 -14.32
CA TYR A 4 -6.75 -6.17 -12.96
C TYR A 4 -7.12 -7.66 -12.90
N ILE A 5 -6.92 -8.25 -11.72
CA ILE A 5 -7.27 -9.64 -11.39
C ILE A 5 -8.00 -9.63 -10.05
N ALA A 6 -9.18 -10.26 -9.99
CA ALA A 6 -9.93 -10.47 -8.76
C ALA A 6 -10.11 -11.97 -8.51
N LYS A 7 -9.82 -12.44 -7.29
CA LYS A 7 -9.96 -13.83 -6.87
C LYS A 7 -10.43 -13.93 -5.42
N GLU A 8 -11.15 -15.00 -5.09
CA GLU A 8 -11.52 -15.34 -3.72
C GLU A 8 -10.83 -16.64 -3.30
N TYR A 9 -10.41 -16.72 -2.05
CA TYR A 9 -9.78 -17.89 -1.43
C TYR A 9 -10.50 -18.27 -0.15
N LYS A 10 -10.73 -19.58 0.03
CA LYS A 10 -11.36 -20.16 1.20
C LYS A 10 -10.56 -21.39 1.63
N TYR A 11 -10.09 -21.39 2.88
CA TYR A 11 -9.32 -22.49 3.45
C TYR A 11 -9.96 -22.96 4.75
N THR A 12 -10.32 -24.22 4.78
CA THR A 12 -10.90 -24.91 5.95
C THR A 12 -9.88 -25.80 6.67
N GLN A 13 -8.79 -26.13 5.98
CA GLN A 13 -7.70 -26.94 6.50
C GLN A 13 -6.40 -26.17 6.45
N SER A 14 -5.40 -26.58 7.22
CA SER A 14 -4.06 -25.96 7.18
C SER A 14 -3.56 -25.85 5.76
N LYS A 15 -3.16 -24.68 5.38
CA LYS A 15 -2.69 -24.35 4.04
C LYS A 15 -1.60 -23.32 4.10
N CYS A 16 -0.57 -23.55 3.27
CA CYS A 16 0.44 -22.55 2.98
C CYS A 16 0.40 -22.26 1.48
N LYS A 17 0.22 -21.01 1.10
CA LYS A 17 0.17 -20.61 -0.31
C LYS A 17 1.18 -19.51 -0.59
N LYS A 18 2.04 -19.78 -1.57
CA LYS A 18 2.99 -18.80 -2.12
C LYS A 18 2.33 -18.00 -3.23
N PHE A 19 2.51 -16.68 -3.14
CA PHE A 19 2.17 -15.71 -4.17
C PHE A 19 3.49 -15.18 -4.73
N PRO A 20 3.85 -15.52 -5.97
CA PRO A 20 5.12 -15.10 -6.58
C PRO A 20 5.14 -13.58 -6.76
N ALA A 21 6.33 -13.03 -6.89
CA ALA A 21 6.51 -11.63 -7.30
C ALA A 21 5.88 -11.40 -8.68
N THR A 22 5.15 -10.31 -8.81
CA THR A 22 4.49 -9.92 -10.06
C THR A 22 4.75 -8.44 -10.32
N THR A 23 4.37 -7.95 -11.50
CA THR A 23 4.37 -6.53 -11.85
C THR A 23 3.13 -5.79 -11.35
N TYR A 24 2.23 -6.47 -10.64
CA TYR A 24 1.00 -5.92 -10.11
C TYR A 24 1.17 -5.48 -8.65
N TYR A 25 0.48 -4.41 -8.29
CA TYR A 25 0.10 -4.15 -6.90
C TYR A 25 -0.94 -5.19 -6.50
N THR A 26 -0.76 -5.85 -5.37
CA THR A 26 -1.68 -6.90 -4.93
C THR A 26 -2.20 -6.59 -3.54
N VAL A 27 -3.51 -6.65 -3.39
CA VAL A 27 -4.21 -6.43 -2.14
C VAL A 27 -4.90 -7.73 -1.73
N PHE A 28 -4.65 -8.17 -0.49
CA PHE A 28 -5.41 -9.24 0.13
C PHE A 28 -6.26 -8.65 1.25
N PHE A 29 -7.56 -8.80 1.16
CA PHE A 29 -8.51 -8.39 2.18
C PHE A 29 -9.01 -9.63 2.94
N ILE A 30 -8.72 -9.70 4.24
CA ILE A 30 -9.12 -10.83 5.09
C ILE A 30 -10.57 -10.64 5.50
N THR A 31 -11.46 -11.47 4.96
CA THR A 31 -12.92 -11.37 5.24
C THR A 31 -13.35 -12.24 6.40
N ALA A 32 -12.58 -13.27 6.77
CA ALA A 32 -12.79 -14.10 7.95
C ALA A 32 -11.52 -14.89 8.32
N GLY A 33 -11.36 -15.20 9.58
CA GLY A 33 -10.27 -16.00 10.10
C GLY A 33 -9.00 -15.21 10.40
N LYS A 34 -7.89 -15.94 10.57
CA LYS A 34 -6.56 -15.39 10.86
C LYS A 34 -5.52 -16.12 10.02
N CYS A 35 -4.47 -15.42 9.62
CA CYS A 35 -3.35 -16.01 8.88
C CYS A 35 -2.03 -15.34 9.25
N THR A 36 -0.95 -15.94 8.81
CA THR A 36 0.38 -15.36 8.87
C THR A 36 0.81 -15.04 7.44
N CYS A 37 1.17 -13.80 7.17
CA CYS A 37 1.77 -13.38 5.92
C CYS A 37 3.27 -13.21 6.11
N ARG A 38 4.07 -13.96 5.35
CA ARG A 38 5.54 -13.88 5.37
C ARG A 38 6.04 -13.24 4.09
N SER A 39 6.89 -12.25 4.21
CA SER A 39 7.75 -11.73 3.15
C SER A 39 9.20 -12.11 3.44
N ARG A 40 10.14 -11.77 2.54
CA ARG A 40 11.58 -12.01 2.78
C ARG A 40 12.09 -11.32 4.05
N GLU A 41 11.51 -10.19 4.43
CA GLU A 41 12.02 -9.32 5.49
C GLU A 41 11.26 -9.46 6.80
N LYS A 42 9.97 -9.74 6.73
CA LYS A 42 9.08 -9.68 7.91
C LYS A 42 7.97 -10.72 7.85
N THR A 43 7.49 -11.05 9.04
CA THR A 43 6.30 -11.89 9.26
C THR A 43 5.21 -11.04 9.91
N TYR A 44 4.01 -11.07 9.36
CA TYR A 44 2.83 -10.33 9.81
C TYR A 44 1.76 -11.31 10.25
N PHE A 45 1.14 -11.05 11.41
CA PHE A 45 -0.05 -11.78 11.85
C PHE A 45 -1.27 -10.98 11.44
N CYS A 46 -2.12 -11.58 10.63
CA CYS A 46 -3.24 -10.91 10.02
C CYS A 46 -4.56 -11.55 10.46
N ALA A 47 -5.58 -10.72 10.69
CA ALA A 47 -6.90 -11.11 11.15
C ALA A 47 -8.01 -10.56 10.25
N THR A 48 -9.25 -10.91 10.56
CA THR A 48 -10.46 -10.40 9.88
C THR A 48 -10.46 -8.87 9.84
N GLU A 49 -10.86 -8.31 8.69
CA GLU A 49 -10.90 -6.88 8.37
C GLU A 49 -9.55 -6.20 8.14
N GLU A 50 -8.45 -6.95 8.23
CA GLU A 50 -7.15 -6.42 7.83
C GLU A 50 -6.89 -6.58 6.34
N ILE A 51 -6.12 -5.63 5.82
CA ILE A 51 -5.73 -5.53 4.42
C ILE A 51 -4.22 -5.70 4.35
N ILE A 52 -3.76 -6.59 3.46
CA ILE A 52 -2.34 -6.77 3.16
C ILE A 52 -2.10 -6.17 1.78
N LEU A 53 -1.36 -5.09 1.69
CA LEU A 53 -0.90 -4.50 0.44
C LEU A 53 0.51 -5.00 0.13
N VAL A 54 0.70 -5.52 -1.08
CA VAL A 54 1.97 -6.05 -1.59
C VAL A 54 2.36 -5.28 -2.85
N ASN A 55 3.52 -4.65 -2.80
CA ASN A 55 4.05 -3.88 -3.93
C ASN A 55 4.62 -4.78 -5.04
N PRO A 56 4.67 -4.31 -6.30
CA PRO A 56 5.29 -5.02 -7.41
C PRO A 56 6.70 -5.51 -7.08
N GLY A 57 7.08 -6.65 -7.64
CA GLY A 57 8.38 -7.28 -7.40
C GLY A 57 8.51 -8.04 -6.08
N THR A 58 7.45 -8.07 -5.26
CA THR A 58 7.46 -8.72 -3.95
C THR A 58 6.72 -10.04 -3.98
N SER A 59 7.32 -11.09 -3.41
CA SER A 59 6.66 -12.38 -3.16
C SER A 59 6.24 -12.47 -1.70
N VAL A 60 5.07 -13.07 -1.47
CA VAL A 60 4.56 -13.34 -0.12
C VAL A 60 4.04 -14.75 0.00
N GLU A 61 4.06 -15.27 1.22
CA GLU A 61 3.52 -16.56 1.58
C GLU A 61 2.44 -16.35 2.65
N ILE A 62 1.22 -16.80 2.36
CA ILE A 62 0.12 -16.78 3.31
C ILE A 62 -0.07 -18.17 3.89
N GLU A 63 0.15 -18.28 5.19
CA GLU A 63 0.00 -19.50 5.97
C GLU A 63 -1.26 -19.41 6.83
N TYR A 64 -2.11 -20.41 6.69
CA TYR A 64 -3.28 -20.62 7.52
C TYR A 64 -3.05 -21.85 8.40
N PRO A 65 -2.82 -21.70 9.72
CA PRO A 65 -2.88 -22.81 10.63
C PRO A 65 -4.34 -23.23 10.80
N ALA A 66 -4.65 -24.52 10.72
CA ALA A 66 -6.01 -24.99 10.91
C ALA A 66 -6.61 -24.41 12.19
N SER A 67 -7.76 -23.76 12.08
CA SER A 67 -8.48 -23.17 13.21
C SER A 67 -9.98 -23.42 13.10
N LYS A 68 -10.74 -23.15 14.21
CA LYS A 68 -12.20 -23.27 14.20
C LYS A 68 -12.88 -22.35 13.18
N THR A 69 -12.25 -21.20 12.88
CA THR A 69 -12.78 -20.25 11.91
C THR A 69 -12.01 -20.39 10.61
N PRO A 70 -12.66 -20.78 9.49
CA PRO A 70 -12.02 -20.85 8.18
C PRO A 70 -11.41 -19.53 7.77
N LEU A 71 -10.28 -19.58 7.05
CA LEU A 71 -9.70 -18.39 6.45
C LEU A 71 -10.40 -18.09 5.13
N HIS A 72 -10.95 -16.88 5.03
CA HIS A 72 -11.47 -16.34 3.78
C HIS A 72 -10.77 -15.02 3.47
N PHE A 73 -10.31 -14.84 2.23
CA PHE A 73 -9.75 -13.56 1.79
C PHE A 73 -9.98 -13.33 0.30
N LEU A 74 -10.03 -12.07 -0.07
CA LEU A 74 -10.15 -11.58 -1.43
C LEU A 74 -8.79 -11.09 -1.89
N GLN A 75 -8.41 -11.43 -3.11
CA GLN A 75 -7.23 -10.90 -3.79
C GLN A 75 -7.68 -9.99 -4.92
N ILE A 76 -7.22 -8.74 -4.91
CA ILE A 76 -7.33 -7.80 -6.03
C ILE A 76 -5.91 -7.41 -6.42
N SER A 77 -5.57 -7.63 -7.68
CA SER A 77 -4.29 -7.20 -8.22
C SER A 77 -4.54 -6.25 -9.39
N PHE A 78 -3.80 -5.14 -9.47
CA PHE A 78 -3.95 -4.13 -10.51
C PHE A 78 -2.59 -3.65 -11.00
N SER A 79 -2.53 -3.30 -12.29
CA SER A 79 -1.29 -2.90 -12.95
C SER A 79 -0.99 -1.41 -12.76
N ALA A 80 0.28 -1.02 -12.97
CA ALA A 80 0.68 0.38 -13.00
C ALA A 80 0.00 1.16 -14.14
N GLU A 81 -0.23 0.50 -15.28
CA GLU A 81 -0.96 1.08 -16.42
C GLU A 81 -2.39 1.45 -16.04
N LEU A 82 -3.08 0.59 -15.25
CA LEU A 82 -4.41 0.91 -14.72
C LEU A 82 -4.36 2.15 -13.83
N LEU A 83 -3.39 2.24 -12.91
CA LEU A 83 -3.24 3.41 -12.04
C LEU A 83 -3.04 4.69 -12.86
N LYS A 84 -2.18 4.66 -13.88
CA LYS A 84 -1.96 5.80 -14.79
C LYS A 84 -3.22 6.20 -15.54
N ARG A 85 -3.99 5.24 -16.04
CA ARG A 85 -5.23 5.47 -16.77
C ARG A 85 -6.34 6.06 -15.89
N LEU A 86 -6.39 5.68 -14.61
CA LEU A 86 -7.36 6.18 -13.64
C LEU A 86 -6.90 7.47 -12.93
N SER A 87 -5.68 7.90 -13.13
CA SER A 87 -5.14 9.17 -12.64
C SER A 87 -5.70 10.35 -13.43
N ASP A 88 -5.79 11.50 -12.80
CA ASP A 88 -6.16 12.78 -13.42
C ASP A 88 -5.05 13.84 -13.21
N GLU A 89 -5.31 15.08 -13.65
CA GLU A 89 -4.34 16.19 -13.53
C GLU A 89 -4.01 16.53 -12.07
N GLN A 90 -4.90 16.25 -11.12
CA GLN A 90 -4.76 16.57 -9.71
C GLN A 90 -4.25 15.37 -8.89
N THR A 91 -4.47 14.14 -9.36
CA THR A 91 -4.25 12.91 -8.58
C THR A 91 -3.44 11.90 -9.38
N ASP A 92 -2.16 11.74 -9.06
CA ASP A 92 -1.30 10.69 -9.59
C ASP A 92 -1.34 9.47 -8.66
N LEU A 93 -2.24 8.53 -8.97
CA LEU A 93 -2.46 7.33 -8.15
C LEU A 93 -1.20 6.44 -8.06
N GLU A 94 -0.42 6.33 -9.15
CA GLU A 94 0.82 5.53 -9.14
C GLU A 94 1.83 6.11 -8.14
N SER A 95 2.03 7.42 -8.18
CA SER A 95 2.92 8.11 -7.24
C SER A 95 2.45 7.94 -5.79
N CYS A 96 1.14 7.90 -5.53
CA CYS A 96 0.60 7.67 -4.19
C CYS A 96 0.97 6.28 -3.64
N PHE A 97 1.00 5.23 -4.47
CA PHE A 97 1.46 3.90 -4.03
C PHE A 97 2.97 3.83 -3.80
N HIS A 98 3.77 4.65 -4.49
CA HIS A 98 5.21 4.74 -4.22
C HIS A 98 5.54 5.41 -2.88
N VAL A 99 4.58 6.09 -2.27
CA VAL A 99 4.71 6.65 -0.91
C VAL A 99 4.77 5.55 0.15
N VAL A 100 4.20 4.38 -0.13
CA VAL A 100 4.26 3.24 0.79
C VAL A 100 5.68 2.66 0.77
N PRO A 101 6.52 2.89 1.81
CA PRO A 101 7.95 2.58 1.78
C PRO A 101 8.26 1.09 1.91
N TYR A 102 7.26 0.26 2.18
CA TYR A 102 7.43 -1.17 2.41
C TYR A 102 7.01 -2.00 1.21
N GLN A 103 7.69 -3.14 1.05
CA GLN A 103 7.30 -4.16 0.10
C GLN A 103 5.93 -4.78 0.46
N VAL A 104 5.63 -4.85 1.75
CA VAL A 104 4.36 -5.36 2.30
C VAL A 104 3.90 -4.46 3.43
N VAL A 105 2.63 -4.04 3.39
CA VAL A 105 1.98 -3.27 4.45
C VAL A 105 0.71 -3.98 4.89
N VAL A 106 0.51 -4.06 6.21
CA VAL A 106 -0.74 -4.54 6.80
C VAL A 106 -1.48 -3.35 7.39
N ILE A 107 -2.72 -3.19 6.98
CA ILE A 107 -3.57 -2.04 7.29
C ILE A 107 -4.81 -2.54 8.00
N GLN A 108 -5.16 -1.91 9.11
CA GLN A 108 -6.46 -2.04 9.74
C GLN A 108 -7.28 -0.80 9.36
N ALA A 109 -8.20 -0.96 8.42
CA ALA A 109 -9.07 0.14 8.03
C ALA A 109 -10.19 0.35 9.07
N GLU A 110 -10.69 1.59 9.16
CA GLU A 110 -11.91 1.87 9.93
C GLU A 110 -13.09 1.03 9.41
N SER A 111 -14.03 0.70 10.28
CA SER A 111 -15.12 -0.25 9.98
C SER A 111 -15.92 0.13 8.72
N GLU A 112 -16.20 1.41 8.51
CA GLU A 112 -16.93 1.89 7.34
C GLU A 112 -16.11 1.71 6.05
N ILE A 113 -14.83 2.11 6.07
CA ILE A 113 -13.93 1.97 4.93
C ILE A 113 -13.70 0.48 4.62
N SER A 114 -13.50 -0.34 5.65
CA SER A 114 -13.34 -1.79 5.53
C SER A 114 -14.56 -2.44 4.86
N MET A 115 -15.76 -2.05 5.25
CA MET A 115 -17.01 -2.55 4.66
C MET A 115 -17.14 -2.13 3.19
N LEU A 116 -16.82 -0.89 2.84
CA LEU A 116 -16.84 -0.40 1.46
C LEU A 116 -15.83 -1.17 0.59
N ILE A 117 -14.58 -1.31 1.05
CA ILE A 117 -13.54 -2.07 0.35
C ILE A 117 -13.99 -3.51 0.10
N LYS A 118 -14.57 -4.17 1.11
CA LYS A 118 -15.12 -5.53 1.00
C LYS A 118 -16.22 -5.62 -0.08
N ASN A 119 -17.16 -4.69 -0.06
CA ASN A 119 -18.29 -4.68 -0.99
C ASN A 119 -17.83 -4.42 -2.44
N LEU A 120 -16.94 -3.44 -2.66
CA LEU A 120 -16.36 -3.15 -3.97
C LEU A 120 -15.53 -4.33 -4.48
N SER A 121 -14.71 -4.94 -3.63
CA SER A 121 -13.92 -6.13 -3.99
C SER A 121 -14.80 -7.31 -4.40
N LYS A 122 -15.89 -7.57 -3.67
CA LYS A 122 -16.89 -8.59 -4.04
C LYS A 122 -17.58 -8.26 -5.35
N ARG A 123 -17.90 -6.99 -5.57
CA ARG A 123 -18.52 -6.57 -6.83
C ARG A 123 -17.61 -6.84 -8.03
N LEU A 124 -16.30 -6.55 -7.92
CA LEU A 124 -15.32 -6.87 -8.96
C LEU A 124 -15.22 -8.37 -9.27
N LEU A 125 -15.44 -9.24 -8.27
CA LEU A 125 -15.47 -10.70 -8.48
C LEU A 125 -16.69 -11.15 -9.29
N THR A 126 -17.82 -10.49 -9.10
CA THR A 126 -19.11 -10.87 -9.70
C THR A 126 -19.41 -10.16 -11.02
N LEU A 127 -18.61 -9.15 -11.39
CA LEU A 127 -18.76 -8.48 -12.68
C LEU A 127 -18.48 -9.46 -13.82
N PRO A 128 -19.37 -9.58 -14.80
CA PRO A 128 -19.13 -10.31 -16.02
C PRO A 128 -17.88 -9.76 -16.71
N LYS A 129 -17.03 -10.61 -17.25
CA LYS A 129 -15.77 -10.18 -17.88
C LYS A 129 -15.97 -9.54 -19.24
N GLU A 130 -17.07 -9.88 -19.89
CA GLU A 130 -17.44 -9.38 -21.22
C GLU A 130 -18.96 -9.27 -21.24
N THR A 131 -19.47 -8.05 -21.18
CA THR A 131 -20.89 -7.77 -21.40
C THR A 131 -21.01 -6.58 -22.33
N ALA A 132 -22.00 -6.65 -23.22
CA ALA A 132 -22.41 -5.53 -24.07
C ALA A 132 -23.32 -4.55 -23.30
N ASP A 133 -23.37 -4.64 -21.97
CA ASP A 133 -24.24 -3.79 -21.15
C ASP A 133 -23.77 -2.33 -21.23
N PHE A 134 -24.76 -1.44 -21.35
CA PHE A 134 -24.51 -0.01 -21.39
C PHE A 134 -23.66 0.46 -20.21
N GLY A 135 -22.57 1.14 -20.49
CA GLY A 135 -21.70 1.73 -19.46
C GLY A 135 -20.88 0.73 -18.64
N HIS A 136 -20.77 -0.55 -19.05
CA HIS A 136 -20.04 -1.59 -18.30
C HIS A 136 -18.59 -1.17 -17.96
N ALA A 137 -17.85 -0.68 -18.94
CA ALA A 137 -16.45 -0.24 -18.74
C ALA A 137 -16.38 0.93 -17.75
N LEU A 138 -17.25 1.93 -17.89
CA LEU A 138 -17.31 3.07 -16.97
C LEU A 138 -17.66 2.64 -15.54
N PHE A 139 -18.60 1.72 -15.40
CA PHE A 139 -18.99 1.18 -14.09
C PHE A 139 -17.82 0.41 -13.44
N GLN A 140 -17.14 -0.42 -14.21
CA GLN A 140 -15.94 -1.15 -13.75
C GLN A 140 -14.83 -0.20 -13.29
N ASP A 141 -14.52 0.83 -14.10
CA ASP A 141 -13.50 1.83 -13.78
C ASP A 141 -13.87 2.65 -12.55
N SER A 142 -15.16 2.98 -12.37
CA SER A 142 -15.64 3.67 -11.17
C SER A 142 -15.44 2.83 -9.90
N ILE A 143 -15.71 1.52 -9.95
CA ILE A 143 -15.46 0.61 -8.82
C ILE A 143 -13.96 0.53 -8.52
N LEU A 144 -13.12 0.40 -9.54
CA LEU A 144 -11.67 0.31 -9.38
C LEU A 144 -11.10 1.61 -8.81
N SER A 145 -11.50 2.77 -9.34
CA SER A 145 -11.08 4.08 -8.84
C SER A 145 -11.45 4.27 -7.37
N MET A 146 -12.71 3.97 -7.02
CA MET A 146 -13.18 4.09 -5.63
C MET A 146 -12.40 3.15 -4.70
N LEU A 147 -12.20 1.89 -5.10
CA LEU A 147 -11.44 0.90 -4.32
C LEU A 147 -10.00 1.38 -4.09
N ILE A 148 -9.31 1.85 -5.14
CA ILE A 148 -7.93 2.33 -5.06
C ILE A 148 -7.81 3.54 -4.15
N VAL A 149 -8.72 4.52 -4.28
CA VAL A 149 -8.74 5.71 -3.41
C VAL A 149 -8.99 5.34 -1.95
N LEU A 150 -9.91 4.41 -1.67
CA LEU A 150 -10.17 3.94 -0.30
C LEU A 150 -8.97 3.21 0.30
N LEU A 151 -8.28 2.39 -0.49
CA LEU A 151 -7.04 1.72 -0.07
C LEU A 151 -5.95 2.74 0.28
N LEU A 152 -5.75 3.76 -0.57
CA LEU A 152 -4.78 4.82 -0.31
C LEU A 152 -5.14 5.63 0.94
N ARG A 153 -6.42 5.98 1.13
CA ARG A 153 -6.88 6.66 2.35
C ARG A 153 -6.64 5.79 3.59
N ALA A 154 -6.93 4.50 3.52
CA ALA A 154 -6.65 3.57 4.63
C ALA A 154 -5.13 3.51 4.93
N CYS A 155 -4.26 3.50 3.91
CA CYS A 155 -2.81 3.57 4.10
C CYS A 155 -2.38 4.86 4.83
N ILE A 156 -2.91 6.01 4.44
CA ILE A 156 -2.59 7.31 5.04
C ILE A 156 -3.08 7.37 6.49
N HIS A 157 -4.28 6.87 6.79
CA HIS A 157 -4.83 6.88 8.16
C HIS A 157 -4.07 5.98 9.14
N VAL A 158 -3.52 4.85 8.69
CA VAL A 158 -2.68 3.98 9.55
C VAL A 158 -1.46 4.73 10.07
N GLU A 159 -0.92 5.65 9.29
CA GLU A 159 0.23 6.47 9.69
C GLU A 159 -0.09 7.45 10.83
N PHE A 160 -1.32 7.96 10.91
CA PHE A 160 -1.74 8.87 11.98
C PHE A 160 -2.11 8.17 13.30
N HIS A 161 -2.59 6.93 13.25
CA HIS A 161 -3.06 6.21 14.45
C HIS A 161 -2.01 5.31 15.12
N THR A 162 -0.95 4.91 14.43
CA THR A 162 0.17 4.17 15.04
C THR A 162 1.03 5.03 15.98
N LYS A 163 0.84 6.34 15.99
CA LYS A 163 1.56 7.27 16.90
C LYS A 163 1.28 7.06 18.39
N SER A 164 0.31 6.22 18.80
CA SER A 164 -0.13 6.18 20.20
C SER A 164 0.36 4.97 21.04
N LYS A 165 0.99 3.94 20.49
CA LYS A 165 1.27 2.72 21.29
C LYS A 165 2.70 2.19 21.39
N THR A 166 3.68 2.77 20.71
CA THR A 166 5.09 2.34 20.89
C THR A 166 6.07 3.52 20.87
N ARG A 167 6.26 4.12 22.02
CA ARG A 167 7.21 5.22 22.31
C ARG A 167 8.70 4.83 22.20
N SER A 168 9.10 3.81 21.45
CA SER A 168 10.47 3.29 21.52
C SER A 168 11.13 2.90 20.18
N ARG A 169 10.52 3.14 19.03
CA ARG A 169 11.22 2.92 17.75
C ARG A 169 10.91 4.06 16.80
N LEU A 170 11.97 4.70 16.31
CA LEU A 170 11.90 5.65 15.21
C LEU A 170 11.20 4.96 14.03
N ALA A 171 9.99 5.37 13.74
CA ALA A 171 9.34 4.94 12.50
C ALA A 171 9.94 5.78 11.37
N LEU A 172 10.97 5.28 10.71
CA LEU A 172 11.61 5.95 9.56
C LEU A 172 10.59 6.24 8.46
N ASP A 173 9.51 5.50 8.45
CA ASP A 173 8.40 5.66 7.53
C ASP A 173 7.76 7.04 7.63
N ASP A 174 7.53 7.52 8.83
CA ASP A 174 7.02 8.88 9.08
C ASP A 174 7.96 9.92 8.47
N ILE A 175 9.27 9.68 8.55
CA ILE A 175 10.29 10.57 7.96
C ILE A 175 10.25 10.50 6.43
N PHE A 176 10.12 9.32 5.84
CA PHE A 176 10.00 9.18 4.37
C PHE A 176 8.79 9.90 3.82
N ILE A 177 7.65 9.77 4.50
CA ILE A 177 6.40 10.42 4.13
C ILE A 177 6.53 11.93 4.26
N PHE A 178 7.01 12.41 5.40
CA PHE A 178 7.25 13.84 5.61
C PHE A 178 8.13 14.42 4.50
N ILE A 179 9.26 13.76 4.19
CA ILE A 179 10.16 14.22 3.11
C ILE A 179 9.40 14.31 1.78
N LYS A 180 8.60 13.30 1.42
CA LYS A 180 7.88 13.28 0.14
C LYS A 180 6.81 14.36 0.04
N HIS A 181 6.09 14.63 1.12
CA HIS A 181 5.07 15.68 1.13
C HIS A 181 5.65 17.10 1.12
N HIS A 182 6.89 17.26 1.54
CA HIS A 182 7.54 18.57 1.65
C HIS A 182 8.70 18.76 0.65
N LEU A 183 8.71 17.99 -0.46
CA LEU A 183 9.79 18.05 -1.48
C LEU A 183 9.96 19.45 -2.10
N TYR A 184 8.91 20.27 -2.12
CA TYR A 184 8.95 21.64 -2.62
C TYR A 184 9.51 22.64 -1.61
N GLU A 185 9.75 22.20 -0.37
CA GLU A 185 10.22 23.03 0.73
C GLU A 185 11.67 22.68 1.08
N GLU A 186 12.25 23.48 1.98
CA GLU A 186 13.54 23.15 2.58
C GLU A 186 13.35 22.15 3.72
N ILE A 187 14.01 21.01 3.60
CA ILE A 187 13.96 19.92 4.59
C ILE A 187 15.35 19.76 5.18
N SER A 188 15.50 20.09 6.47
CA SER A 188 16.73 19.91 7.24
C SER A 188 16.55 18.86 8.34
N LEU A 189 17.67 18.37 8.90
CA LEU A 189 17.63 17.47 10.05
C LEU A 189 17.03 18.15 11.29
N GLU A 190 17.25 19.45 11.45
CA GLU A 190 16.66 20.25 12.52
C GLU A 190 15.15 20.36 12.40
N ARG A 191 14.63 20.44 11.16
CA ARG A 191 13.19 20.42 10.90
C ARG A 191 12.59 19.05 11.25
N LEU A 192 13.26 17.97 10.87
CA LEU A 192 12.84 16.61 11.22
C LEU A 192 12.88 16.38 12.74
N GLU A 193 13.91 16.91 13.45
CA GLU A 193 14.02 16.84 14.90
C GLU A 193 12.81 17.49 15.59
N LYS A 194 12.42 18.68 15.13
CA LYS A 194 11.26 19.42 15.66
C LYS A 194 9.93 18.70 15.35
N GLU A 195 9.77 18.18 14.14
CA GLU A 195 8.54 17.54 13.71
C GLU A 195 8.30 16.21 14.44
N PHE A 196 9.36 15.41 14.57
CA PHE A 196 9.24 14.05 15.14
C PHE A 196 9.60 13.97 16.63
N PHE A 197 10.04 15.08 17.25
CA PHE A 197 10.50 15.11 18.65
C PHE A 197 11.60 14.06 18.95
N ILE A 198 12.49 13.84 17.99
CA ILE A 198 13.56 12.85 18.05
C ILE A 198 14.85 13.54 17.63
N SER A 199 15.95 13.34 18.40
CA SER A 199 17.20 14.02 18.10
C SER A 199 17.71 13.74 16.69
N LYS A 200 18.20 14.78 16.01
CA LYS A 200 18.75 14.69 14.65
C LYS A 200 19.87 13.64 14.51
N TYR A 201 20.63 13.41 15.58
CA TYR A 201 21.67 12.37 15.60
C TYR A 201 21.08 10.96 15.55
N HIS A 202 19.98 10.75 16.28
CA HIS A 202 19.28 9.47 16.26
C HIS A 202 18.60 9.23 14.90
N ILE A 203 17.94 10.24 14.34
CA ILE A 203 17.36 10.19 12.99
C ILE A 203 18.44 9.86 11.98
N SER A 204 19.55 10.59 11.96
CA SER A 204 20.63 10.40 10.97
C SER A 204 21.24 8.98 11.03
N ARG A 205 21.54 8.50 12.25
CA ARG A 205 22.14 7.19 12.46
C ARG A 205 21.20 6.06 12.05
N GLU A 206 19.94 6.14 12.49
CA GLU A 206 18.96 5.08 12.26
C GLU A 206 18.54 5.04 10.78
N PHE A 207 18.39 6.21 10.16
CA PHE A 207 18.10 6.34 8.73
C PHE A 207 19.20 5.70 7.88
N LYS A 208 20.49 6.06 8.15
CA LYS A 208 21.61 5.47 7.43
C LYS A 208 21.75 3.97 7.67
N ARG A 209 21.48 3.50 8.90
CA ARG A 209 21.53 2.06 9.26
C ARG A 209 20.50 1.25 8.46
N GLN A 210 19.30 1.79 8.25
CA GLN A 210 18.20 1.06 7.58
C GLN A 210 18.20 1.22 6.06
N THR A 211 18.61 2.39 5.54
CA THR A 211 18.55 2.70 4.11
C THR A 211 19.89 2.58 3.38
N GLY A 212 20.98 2.54 4.12
CA GLY A 212 22.35 2.58 3.57
C GLY A 212 22.82 3.96 3.12
N ILE A 213 21.94 4.98 3.05
CA ILE A 213 22.25 6.35 2.61
C ILE A 213 21.88 7.37 3.68
N THR A 214 22.43 8.58 3.59
CA THR A 214 22.07 9.65 4.52
C THR A 214 20.71 10.25 4.20
N VAL A 215 20.05 10.90 5.19
CA VAL A 215 18.81 11.67 4.99
C VAL A 215 18.97 12.68 3.86
N HIS A 216 20.09 13.43 3.84
CA HIS A 216 20.36 14.41 2.81
C HIS A 216 20.44 13.79 1.40
N GLN A 217 21.18 12.69 1.24
CA GLN A 217 21.27 11.97 -0.03
C GLN A 217 19.89 11.49 -0.51
N TYR A 218 19.05 11.03 0.41
CA TYR A 218 17.68 10.62 0.08
C TYR A 218 16.84 11.80 -0.40
N ILE A 219 16.87 12.95 0.32
CA ILE A 219 16.14 14.17 -0.07
C ILE A 219 16.57 14.65 -1.47
N VAL A 220 17.88 14.71 -1.72
CA VAL A 220 18.41 15.11 -3.04
C VAL A 220 17.92 14.17 -4.13
N LYS A 221 18.00 12.86 -3.92
CA LYS A 221 17.50 11.88 -4.88
C LYS A 221 16.00 12.05 -5.15
N ALA A 222 15.18 12.19 -4.10
CA ALA A 222 13.75 12.36 -4.22
C ALA A 222 13.38 13.67 -4.97
N LYS A 223 14.11 14.77 -4.73
CA LYS A 223 13.95 16.04 -5.47
C LYS A 223 14.34 15.89 -6.95
N LEU A 224 15.43 15.20 -7.26
CA LEU A 224 15.83 14.92 -8.64
C LEU A 224 14.82 14.06 -9.39
N ASP A 225 14.27 13.05 -8.74
CA ASP A 225 13.22 12.19 -9.33
C ASP A 225 11.92 12.98 -9.56
N LEU A 226 11.59 13.93 -8.69
CA LEU A 226 10.48 14.86 -8.89
C LEU A 226 10.75 15.79 -10.08
N CYS A 227 11.93 16.41 -10.16
CA CYS A 227 12.30 17.29 -11.27
C CYS A 227 12.23 16.56 -12.62
N LYS A 228 12.76 15.34 -12.73
CA LYS A 228 12.66 14.53 -13.94
C LYS A 228 11.21 14.34 -14.38
N ARG A 229 10.33 13.96 -13.46
CA ARG A 229 8.90 13.76 -13.75
C ARG A 229 8.22 15.05 -14.20
N LEU A 230 8.55 16.21 -13.60
CA LEU A 230 8.00 17.49 -14.01
C LEU A 230 8.46 17.87 -15.42
N LEU A 231 9.74 17.66 -15.76
CA LEU A 231 10.27 17.91 -17.10
C LEU A 231 9.62 16.99 -18.14
N GLU A 232 9.42 15.71 -17.83
CA GLU A 232 8.74 14.75 -18.70
C GLU A 232 7.27 15.14 -18.95
N LYS A 233 6.62 15.80 -17.99
CA LYS A 233 5.24 16.35 -18.12
C LYS A 233 5.20 17.74 -18.78
N GLY A 234 6.34 18.28 -19.25
CA GLY A 234 6.42 19.55 -19.99
C GLY A 234 6.41 20.81 -19.10
N TYR A 235 6.53 20.69 -17.80
CA TYR A 235 6.78 21.84 -16.92
C TYR A 235 8.23 22.33 -17.12
N ARG A 236 8.38 23.60 -17.54
CA ARG A 236 9.66 24.29 -17.66
C ARG A 236 9.91 25.22 -16.47
#